data_f8390576738b9e2c0cd54260bb1e433b
#
_entry.id   f8390576738b9e2c0cd54260bb1e433b
#
_cell.length_a   1.000
_cell.length_b   1.000
_cell.length_c   1.000
_cell.angle_alpha   90.00
_cell.angle_beta   90.00
_cell.angle_gamma   90.00
#
_symmetry.space_group_name_H-M   'P 1'
#
loop_
_entity.id
_entity.type
_entity.pdbx_description
1 polymer ?
#
loop_
_entity_poly.entity_id
_entity_poly.type
_entity_poly.pdbx_seq_one_letter_code
_entity_poly.pdbx_strand_id
1 'polypeptide(L)'
;MSRNVKRIILLAMDMILILLSMILSRDFLDIIVDIPNEQFYIAIVFVQIVYVAIAIRLKVFSLITRYTGTKTYVKIGGSLLCAYVFLLLFSTFIWKNFSYRFILVAFVTSFVALIVPRLIWKYMHEQSKVQQASENQPIRTLVVGAGDGGNLFINTVEEKKINIDIVGIIDKDPNKIGSFIRSYKVLGDRNDIPRLVEEFNVEQVTIAIPSLSGRDREAIVAICKSVGVPVNNMPSIEDIFSGDVTVSDFQEIDIADLLGRPEVVLDQKELNLYFEGKTILVTGAGGSIGSEICRQIARFSPKRLLLLGHGENSIYLIHRELQEKYGKSIELIPVIADIQDRERIFDIMATCRPNVVYHAAAHKHVPLMEYNPHEAVKNNIFGTKNVAEAAKAANVEKFVMISTDKAVNPPNVMGATKRVAEMIVTGLNESGKTQFAAVRFGNVLGSRGSVVPVFEDQVKKGGPVTVTDFRMTRYFMTIPEASRLVIQAGHLAKGGEIFILDMGEPVQILELARKVIMLSGKTEEEIGIVESGIRPGEKLYEELLSSEERVSEQIHEKIFVGRVTNKDQDSVQTFIHSLLSLDRKELKDVLIEFAKQE
;
A
#
# COMPACT_ATOMS: atom_id res chain seq x y z
N MET A 1 26.88 -21.47 -6.20
CA MET A 1 27.07 -22.29 -7.43
C MET A 1 26.51 -21.54 -8.62
N SER A 2 27.27 -21.41 -9.72
CA SER A 2 26.82 -20.68 -10.90
C SER A 2 25.62 -21.35 -11.59
N ARG A 3 24.79 -20.59 -12.31
CA ARG A 3 23.57 -21.08 -12.98
C ARG A 3 23.87 -22.19 -14.00
N ASN A 4 25.00 -22.10 -14.66
CA ASN A 4 25.43 -23.09 -15.66
C ASN A 4 25.84 -24.43 -15.02
N VAL A 5 26.50 -24.40 -13.88
CA VAL A 5 26.87 -25.62 -13.14
C VAL A 5 25.63 -26.38 -12.66
N LYS A 6 24.61 -25.70 -12.17
CA LYS A 6 23.34 -26.34 -11.77
C LYS A 6 22.63 -27.03 -12.92
N ARG A 7 22.66 -26.42 -14.12
CA ARG A 7 22.08 -27.03 -15.33
C ARG A 7 22.80 -28.31 -15.75
N ILE A 8 24.13 -28.28 -15.71
CA ILE A 8 24.95 -29.44 -16.05
C ILE A 8 24.70 -30.61 -15.09
N ILE A 9 24.60 -30.31 -13.78
CA ILE A 9 24.33 -31.34 -12.77
C ILE A 9 22.95 -31.98 -12.97
N LEU A 10 21.91 -31.18 -13.24
CA LEU A 10 20.56 -31.70 -13.47
C LEU A 10 20.51 -32.56 -14.74
N LEU A 11 21.18 -32.14 -15.79
CA LEU A 11 21.28 -32.89 -17.03
C LEU A 11 22.02 -34.23 -16.83
N ALA A 12 23.16 -34.20 -16.14
CA ALA A 12 23.94 -35.42 -15.83
C ALA A 12 23.12 -36.38 -14.96
N MET A 13 22.37 -35.86 -13.97
CA MET A 13 21.50 -36.68 -13.14
C MET A 13 20.39 -37.37 -13.96
N ASP A 14 19.76 -36.66 -14.88
CA ASP A 14 18.73 -37.24 -15.74
C ASP A 14 19.28 -38.34 -16.64
N MET A 15 20.46 -38.11 -17.21
CA MET A 15 21.13 -39.13 -18.06
C MET A 15 21.47 -40.38 -17.25
N ILE A 16 21.99 -40.24 -16.03
CA ILE A 16 22.29 -41.37 -15.13
C ILE A 16 21.01 -42.13 -14.79
N LEU A 17 19.91 -41.42 -14.43
CA LEU A 17 18.65 -42.06 -14.08
C LEU A 17 18.03 -42.84 -15.27
N ILE A 18 18.07 -42.27 -16.47
CA ILE A 18 17.61 -42.97 -17.70
C ILE A 18 18.46 -44.21 -17.94
N LEU A 19 19.80 -44.09 -17.85
CA LEU A 19 20.71 -45.21 -18.01
C LEU A 19 20.40 -46.35 -17.03
N LEU A 20 20.34 -46.04 -15.74
CA LEU A 20 20.03 -47.03 -14.70
C LEU A 20 18.64 -47.67 -14.90
N SER A 21 17.67 -46.89 -15.32
CA SER A 21 16.32 -47.40 -15.60
C SER A 21 16.30 -48.37 -16.77
N MET A 22 17.05 -48.10 -17.83
CA MET A 22 17.15 -49.00 -18.98
C MET A 22 17.90 -50.30 -18.64
N ILE A 23 18.97 -50.22 -17.82
CA ILE A 23 19.68 -51.42 -17.33
C ILE A 23 18.75 -52.26 -16.48
N LEU A 24 18.09 -51.66 -15.48
CA LEU A 24 17.15 -52.34 -14.60
C LEU A 24 16.00 -52.99 -15.39
N SER A 25 15.49 -52.32 -16.42
CA SER A 25 14.44 -52.85 -17.29
C SER A 25 14.88 -54.04 -18.10
N ARG A 26 16.14 -54.07 -18.52
CA ARG A 26 16.74 -55.19 -19.21
C ARG A 26 16.86 -56.40 -18.28
N ASP A 27 17.49 -56.22 -17.12
CA ASP A 27 17.68 -57.27 -16.11
C ASP A 27 16.35 -57.87 -15.66
N PHE A 28 15.31 -57.02 -15.49
CA PHE A 28 13.96 -57.47 -15.16
C PHE A 28 13.30 -58.33 -16.24
N LEU A 29 13.62 -58.07 -17.53
CA LEU A 29 13.02 -58.78 -18.66
C LEU A 29 13.91 -59.87 -19.22
N ASP A 30 15.11 -60.08 -18.72
CA ASP A 30 16.13 -61.02 -19.25
C ASP A 30 15.62 -62.48 -19.33
N ILE A 31 14.73 -62.87 -18.43
CA ILE A 31 14.07 -64.19 -18.39
C ILE A 31 13.04 -64.36 -19.52
N ILE A 32 12.50 -63.29 -20.08
CA ILE A 32 11.32 -63.31 -20.98
C ILE A 32 11.73 -62.88 -22.40
N VAL A 33 12.76 -62.05 -22.52
CA VAL A 33 13.14 -61.39 -23.78
C VAL A 33 14.66 -61.31 -23.90
N ASP A 34 15.20 -61.96 -24.90
CA ASP A 34 16.62 -61.79 -25.27
C ASP A 34 16.83 -60.49 -26.07
N ILE A 35 17.63 -59.57 -25.51
CA ILE A 35 17.94 -58.28 -26.13
C ILE A 35 19.42 -58.27 -26.51
N PRO A 36 19.76 -58.22 -27.82
CA PRO A 36 21.15 -58.21 -28.27
C PRO A 36 21.94 -57.04 -27.67
N ASN A 37 23.12 -57.31 -27.13
CA ASN A 37 23.97 -56.33 -26.45
C ASN A 37 24.21 -55.06 -27.29
N GLU A 38 24.53 -55.23 -28.56
CA GLU A 38 24.81 -54.10 -29.47
C GLU A 38 23.58 -53.18 -29.61
N GLN A 39 22.40 -53.76 -29.84
CA GLN A 39 21.16 -53.01 -29.99
C GLN A 39 20.78 -52.30 -28.68
N PHE A 40 21.03 -52.95 -27.55
CA PHE A 40 20.78 -52.35 -26.22
C PHE A 40 21.61 -51.09 -25.96
N TYR A 41 22.94 -51.14 -26.21
CA TYR A 41 23.81 -49.98 -26.01
C TYR A 41 23.47 -48.83 -26.97
N ILE A 42 23.15 -49.13 -28.22
CA ILE A 42 22.70 -48.15 -29.21
C ILE A 42 21.37 -47.52 -28.76
N ALA A 43 20.43 -48.30 -28.23
CA ALA A 43 19.15 -47.78 -27.70
C ALA A 43 19.33 -46.80 -26.54
N ILE A 44 20.25 -47.08 -25.61
CA ILE A 44 20.59 -46.19 -24.50
C ILE A 44 21.08 -44.83 -25.05
N VAL A 45 22.09 -44.84 -25.91
CA VAL A 45 22.67 -43.62 -26.47
C VAL A 45 21.63 -42.84 -27.27
N PHE A 46 20.81 -43.54 -28.05
CA PHE A 46 19.75 -42.93 -28.85
C PHE A 46 18.71 -42.21 -27.98
N VAL A 47 18.16 -42.88 -26.95
CA VAL A 47 17.17 -42.27 -26.04
C VAL A 47 17.75 -41.06 -25.33
N GLN A 48 19.00 -41.15 -24.85
CA GLN A 48 19.65 -40.04 -24.16
C GLN A 48 19.85 -38.83 -25.07
N ILE A 49 20.33 -39.02 -26.31
CA ILE A 49 20.51 -37.91 -27.25
C ILE A 49 19.19 -37.24 -27.59
N VAL A 50 18.16 -38.02 -27.91
CA VAL A 50 16.84 -37.49 -28.26
C VAL A 50 16.20 -36.77 -27.07
N TYR A 51 16.25 -37.37 -25.88
CA TYR A 51 15.75 -36.73 -24.64
C TYR A 51 16.41 -35.40 -24.39
N VAL A 52 17.76 -35.33 -24.42
CA VAL A 52 18.50 -34.10 -24.16
C VAL A 52 18.19 -33.04 -25.21
N ALA A 53 18.10 -33.38 -26.48
CA ALA A 53 17.78 -32.45 -27.56
C ALA A 53 16.41 -31.82 -27.37
N ILE A 54 15.39 -32.62 -27.02
CA ILE A 54 14.02 -32.13 -26.77
C ILE A 54 13.96 -31.34 -25.48
N ALA A 55 14.58 -31.81 -24.40
CA ALA A 55 14.57 -31.16 -23.10
C ALA A 55 15.25 -29.76 -23.13
N ILE A 56 16.34 -29.61 -23.91
CA ILE A 56 16.99 -28.31 -24.16
C ILE A 56 16.04 -27.39 -24.94
N ARG A 57 15.38 -27.87 -26.00
CA ARG A 57 14.44 -27.07 -26.79
C ARG A 57 13.24 -26.63 -25.99
N LEU A 58 12.71 -27.46 -25.11
CA LEU A 58 11.60 -27.13 -24.18
C LEU A 58 12.04 -26.33 -22.95
N LYS A 59 13.34 -25.97 -22.86
CA LYS A 59 13.95 -25.22 -21.76
C LYS A 59 13.72 -25.87 -20.38
N VAL A 60 13.68 -27.20 -20.29
CA VAL A 60 13.49 -27.98 -19.07
C VAL A 60 14.53 -27.61 -18.00
N PHE A 61 15.79 -27.47 -18.37
CA PHE A 61 16.92 -27.18 -17.48
C PHE A 61 17.10 -25.67 -17.18
N SER A 62 16.27 -24.80 -17.74
CA SER A 62 16.38 -23.34 -17.53
C SER A 62 15.56 -22.83 -16.36
N LEU A 63 14.66 -23.64 -15.82
CA LEU A 63 13.78 -23.29 -14.70
C LEU A 63 14.50 -23.51 -13.35
N ILE A 64 14.26 -22.59 -12.42
CA ILE A 64 14.77 -22.73 -11.05
C ILE A 64 13.95 -23.83 -10.38
N THR A 65 14.59 -24.92 -9.96
CA THR A 65 13.96 -26.10 -9.32
C THR A 65 13.07 -25.77 -8.14
N ARG A 66 13.27 -24.61 -7.52
CA ARG A 66 12.50 -24.11 -6.36
C ARG A 66 11.06 -23.71 -6.71
N TYR A 67 10.77 -23.38 -7.98
CA TYR A 67 9.45 -22.92 -8.45
C TYR A 67 8.86 -23.85 -9.52
N THR A 68 9.16 -25.15 -9.42
CA THR A 68 8.71 -26.14 -10.39
C THR A 68 7.22 -26.38 -10.23
N GLY A 69 6.40 -25.74 -11.06
CA GLY A 69 4.97 -26.02 -11.19
C GLY A 69 4.69 -27.28 -12.03
N THR A 70 3.42 -27.73 -12.03
CA THR A 70 2.91 -28.88 -12.81
C THR A 70 3.35 -28.86 -14.28
N LYS A 71 3.45 -27.68 -14.89
CA LYS A 71 3.91 -27.49 -16.29
C LYS A 71 5.32 -28.04 -16.57
N THR A 72 6.21 -28.08 -15.57
CA THR A 72 7.58 -28.59 -15.76
C THR A 72 7.60 -30.12 -15.78
N TYR A 73 6.82 -30.77 -14.93
CA TYR A 73 6.68 -32.23 -14.95
C TYR A 73 6.09 -32.72 -16.28
N VAL A 74 5.10 -32.00 -16.82
CA VAL A 74 4.55 -32.28 -18.16
C VAL A 74 5.62 -32.16 -19.25
N LYS A 75 6.53 -31.16 -19.19
CA LYS A 75 7.62 -31.01 -20.15
C LYS A 75 8.64 -32.15 -20.05
N ILE A 76 9.02 -32.58 -18.86
CA ILE A 76 9.94 -33.69 -18.62
C ILE A 76 9.33 -34.99 -19.17
N GLY A 77 8.09 -35.30 -18.77
CA GLY A 77 7.36 -36.47 -19.22
C GLY A 77 7.17 -36.49 -20.75
N GLY A 78 6.80 -35.34 -21.33
CA GLY A 78 6.66 -35.18 -22.78
C GLY A 78 7.97 -35.38 -23.53
N SER A 79 9.10 -34.85 -23.03
CA SER A 79 10.43 -35.06 -23.62
C SER A 79 10.83 -36.54 -23.60
N LEU A 80 10.56 -37.21 -22.48
CA LEU A 80 10.83 -38.64 -22.32
C LEU A 80 9.95 -39.50 -23.25
N LEU A 81 8.65 -39.22 -23.30
CA LEU A 81 7.71 -39.91 -24.18
C LEU A 81 8.13 -39.79 -25.64
N CYS A 82 8.49 -38.58 -26.10
CA CYS A 82 8.99 -38.40 -27.45
C CYS A 82 10.25 -39.23 -27.71
N ALA A 83 11.21 -39.26 -26.78
CA ALA A 83 12.44 -40.04 -26.95
C ALA A 83 12.15 -41.53 -27.12
N TYR A 84 11.24 -42.11 -26.34
CA TYR A 84 10.88 -43.51 -26.45
C TYR A 84 9.99 -43.81 -27.66
N VAL A 85 9.15 -42.88 -28.11
CA VAL A 85 8.40 -42.99 -29.38
C VAL A 85 9.37 -42.99 -30.55
N PHE A 86 10.39 -42.14 -30.55
CA PHE A 86 11.43 -42.17 -31.58
C PHE A 86 12.23 -43.48 -31.56
N LEU A 87 12.56 -44.04 -30.38
CA LEU A 87 13.19 -45.35 -30.27
C LEU A 87 12.29 -46.45 -30.84
N LEU A 88 10.97 -46.40 -30.55
CA LEU A 88 10.00 -47.36 -31.09
C LEU A 88 9.96 -47.30 -32.61
N LEU A 89 9.91 -46.13 -33.22
CA LEU A 89 9.92 -45.95 -34.65
C LEU A 89 11.26 -46.46 -35.25
N PHE A 90 12.39 -46.05 -34.65
CA PHE A 90 13.71 -46.48 -35.08
C PHE A 90 13.83 -48.01 -35.02
N SER A 91 13.42 -48.67 -33.94
CA SER A 91 13.48 -50.12 -33.78
C SER A 91 12.59 -50.83 -34.78
N THR A 92 11.42 -50.31 -35.11
CA THR A 92 10.48 -50.92 -36.06
C THR A 92 11.02 -50.91 -37.48
N PHE A 93 11.73 -49.87 -37.90
CA PHE A 93 12.24 -49.74 -39.26
C PHE A 93 13.63 -50.35 -39.47
N ILE A 94 14.48 -50.38 -38.42
CA ILE A 94 15.89 -50.75 -38.55
C ILE A 94 16.16 -52.12 -37.88
N TRP A 95 15.54 -52.43 -36.75
CA TRP A 95 15.76 -53.65 -35.97
C TRP A 95 14.52 -54.52 -35.98
N LYS A 96 14.42 -55.50 -36.86
CA LYS A 96 13.22 -56.35 -37.01
C LYS A 96 12.83 -57.16 -35.76
N ASN A 97 13.73 -57.35 -34.78
CA ASN A 97 13.52 -58.20 -33.59
C ASN A 97 13.72 -57.52 -32.26
N PHE A 98 13.67 -56.16 -32.18
CA PHE A 98 13.82 -55.45 -30.92
C PHE A 98 12.51 -55.45 -30.11
N SER A 99 12.58 -55.77 -28.82
CA SER A 99 11.40 -55.99 -28.00
C SER A 99 10.63 -54.71 -27.64
N TYR A 100 9.37 -54.61 -28.08
CA TYR A 100 8.45 -53.53 -27.69
C TYR A 100 8.13 -53.56 -26.19
N ARG A 101 8.15 -54.75 -25.54
CA ARG A 101 7.95 -54.89 -24.08
C ARG A 101 9.06 -54.19 -23.33
N PHE A 102 10.30 -54.30 -23.79
CA PHE A 102 11.44 -53.58 -23.22
C PHE A 102 11.25 -52.05 -23.32
N ILE A 103 10.87 -51.53 -24.50
CA ILE A 103 10.64 -50.09 -24.70
C ILE A 103 9.60 -49.57 -23.73
N LEU A 104 8.50 -50.26 -23.52
CA LEU A 104 7.43 -49.87 -22.60
C LEU A 104 7.89 -49.88 -21.14
N VAL A 105 8.54 -50.97 -20.69
CA VAL A 105 9.03 -51.07 -19.31
C VAL A 105 10.11 -50.03 -19.04
N ALA A 106 11.05 -49.85 -19.95
CA ALA A 106 12.10 -48.83 -19.84
C ALA A 106 11.56 -47.40 -19.83
N PHE A 107 10.48 -47.11 -20.56
CA PHE A 107 9.79 -45.83 -20.48
C PHE A 107 9.17 -45.60 -19.10
N VAL A 108 8.42 -46.57 -18.59
CA VAL A 108 7.74 -46.44 -17.28
C VAL A 108 8.74 -46.30 -16.15
N THR A 109 9.78 -47.11 -16.11
CA THR A 109 10.85 -47.05 -15.09
C THR A 109 11.63 -45.73 -15.17
N SER A 110 11.96 -45.24 -16.36
CA SER A 110 12.62 -43.96 -16.56
C SER A 110 11.72 -42.78 -16.14
N PHE A 111 10.42 -42.83 -16.42
CA PHE A 111 9.45 -41.84 -16.04
C PHE A 111 9.33 -41.73 -14.52
N VAL A 112 9.20 -42.84 -13.81
CA VAL A 112 9.17 -42.91 -12.34
C VAL A 112 10.50 -42.41 -11.77
N ALA A 113 11.64 -42.85 -12.28
CA ALA A 113 12.97 -42.45 -11.82
C ALA A 113 13.24 -40.94 -11.98
N LEU A 114 12.71 -40.32 -13.02
CA LEU A 114 12.88 -38.87 -13.23
C LEU A 114 11.94 -38.04 -12.38
N ILE A 115 10.71 -38.49 -12.13
CA ILE A 115 9.67 -37.67 -11.44
C ILE A 115 9.68 -37.83 -9.93
N VAL A 116 9.75 -39.09 -9.44
CA VAL A 116 9.62 -39.36 -7.99
C VAL A 116 10.70 -38.67 -7.14
N PRO A 117 11.98 -38.71 -7.47
CA PRO A 117 13.00 -38.01 -6.67
C PRO A 117 12.79 -36.49 -6.65
N ARG A 118 12.29 -35.91 -7.74
CA ARG A 118 11.98 -34.47 -7.79
C ARG A 118 10.80 -34.11 -6.91
N LEU A 119 9.75 -34.94 -6.84
CA LEU A 119 8.61 -34.76 -5.96
C LEU A 119 9.00 -34.91 -4.49
N ILE A 120 9.80 -35.94 -4.16
CA ILE A 120 10.33 -36.15 -2.80
C ILE A 120 11.19 -34.96 -2.37
N TRP A 121 12.10 -34.51 -3.23
CA TRP A 121 12.97 -33.36 -2.91
C TRP A 121 12.16 -32.06 -2.71
N LYS A 122 11.13 -31.83 -3.53
CA LYS A 122 10.20 -30.72 -3.37
C LYS A 122 9.50 -30.80 -2.01
N TYR A 123 8.92 -31.95 -1.68
CA TYR A 123 8.21 -32.19 -0.42
C TYR A 123 9.12 -32.00 0.82
N MET A 124 10.32 -32.57 0.80
CA MET A 124 11.29 -32.42 1.90
C MET A 124 11.77 -30.96 2.08
N HIS A 125 12.00 -30.25 0.97
CA HIS A 125 12.43 -28.85 1.03
C HIS A 125 11.30 -27.91 1.46
N GLU A 126 10.05 -28.26 1.18
CA GLU A 126 8.87 -27.56 1.67
C GLU A 126 8.68 -27.77 3.18
N GLN A 127 8.95 -28.95 3.71
CA GLN A 127 8.89 -29.23 5.15
C GLN A 127 10.02 -28.57 5.94
N SER A 128 11.26 -28.55 5.44
CA SER A 128 12.38 -27.91 6.15
C SER A 128 12.24 -26.39 6.31
N LYS A 129 11.44 -25.74 5.46
CA LYS A 129 11.07 -24.32 5.65
C LYS A 129 10.01 -24.12 6.74
N VAL A 130 9.13 -25.08 6.93
CA VAL A 130 8.13 -25.04 8.00
C VAL A 130 8.79 -25.16 9.37
N GLN A 131 9.83 -25.96 9.50
CA GLN A 131 10.57 -26.11 10.76
C GLN A 131 11.42 -24.90 11.17
N GLN A 132 11.88 -24.08 10.23
CA GLN A 132 12.62 -22.84 10.53
C GLN A 132 11.73 -21.64 10.86
N ALA A 133 10.41 -21.70 10.58
CA ALA A 133 9.44 -20.64 10.89
C ALA A 133 8.68 -20.86 12.21
N SER A 134 8.93 -21.92 12.95
CA SER A 134 8.07 -22.39 14.04
C SER A 134 8.80 -22.41 15.39
N GLU A 135 9.00 -21.22 16.00
CA GLU A 135 9.05 -21.10 17.47
C GLU A 135 7.68 -20.64 18.06
N ASN A 136 6.72 -20.19 17.25
CA ASN A 136 5.38 -19.82 17.71
C ASN A 136 4.32 -20.73 17.07
N GLN A 137 3.35 -21.17 17.87
CA GLN A 137 2.16 -21.88 17.36
C GLN A 137 1.41 -20.99 16.36
N PRO A 138 0.82 -21.56 15.30
CA PRO A 138 0.06 -20.77 14.33
C PRO A 138 -1.18 -20.17 14.99
N ILE A 139 -1.46 -18.90 14.70
CA ILE A 139 -2.56 -18.14 15.28
C ILE A 139 -3.90 -18.65 14.73
N ARG A 140 -4.77 -19.15 15.59
CA ARG A 140 -6.08 -19.70 15.21
C ARG A 140 -7.05 -18.59 14.81
N THR A 141 -7.37 -18.55 13.52
CA THR A 141 -8.04 -17.40 12.89
C THR A 141 -9.39 -17.79 12.29
N LEU A 142 -10.45 -17.04 12.65
CA LEU A 142 -11.74 -17.08 12.00
C LEU A 142 -11.82 -15.98 10.93
N VAL A 143 -12.21 -16.34 9.69
CA VAL A 143 -12.25 -15.41 8.56
C VAL A 143 -13.68 -14.90 8.34
N VAL A 144 -13.85 -13.60 8.21
CA VAL A 144 -15.14 -12.98 7.88
C VAL A 144 -15.17 -12.66 6.39
N GLY A 145 -16.06 -13.32 5.67
CA GLY A 145 -16.30 -13.14 4.23
C GLY A 145 -16.00 -14.37 3.40
N ALA A 146 -17.04 -14.97 2.85
CA ALA A 146 -17.01 -16.12 1.94
C ALA A 146 -17.19 -15.67 0.47
N GLY A 147 -16.51 -14.60 0.06
CA GLY A 147 -16.47 -14.06 -1.30
C GLY A 147 -15.05 -14.07 -1.87
N ASP A 148 -14.84 -13.24 -2.91
CA ASP A 148 -13.54 -13.12 -3.59
C ASP A 148 -12.42 -12.67 -2.65
N GLY A 149 -12.71 -11.74 -1.73
CA GLY A 149 -11.76 -11.28 -0.71
C GLY A 149 -11.31 -12.42 0.21
N GLY A 150 -12.26 -13.21 0.74
CA GLY A 150 -11.95 -14.38 1.56
C GLY A 150 -11.13 -15.43 0.81
N ASN A 151 -11.50 -15.73 -0.44
CA ASN A 151 -10.72 -16.65 -1.27
C ASN A 151 -9.30 -16.14 -1.56
N LEU A 152 -9.15 -14.84 -1.83
CA LEU A 152 -7.84 -14.21 -2.02
C LEU A 152 -7.00 -14.27 -0.75
N PHE A 153 -7.58 -13.97 0.41
CA PHE A 153 -6.94 -14.07 1.71
C PHE A 153 -6.43 -15.49 1.99
N ILE A 154 -7.31 -16.50 1.87
CA ILE A 154 -6.98 -17.91 2.08
C ILE A 154 -5.84 -18.33 1.16
N ASN A 155 -5.93 -17.98 -0.13
CA ASN A 155 -4.87 -18.26 -1.10
C ASN A 155 -3.51 -17.65 -0.69
N THR A 156 -3.54 -16.41 -0.21
CA THR A 156 -2.32 -15.70 0.24
C THR A 156 -1.69 -16.38 1.45
N VAL A 157 -2.51 -16.77 2.44
CA VAL A 157 -2.05 -17.49 3.64
C VAL A 157 -1.42 -18.84 3.25
N GLU A 158 -2.08 -19.62 2.37
CA GLU A 158 -1.59 -20.92 1.93
C GLU A 158 -0.32 -20.83 1.06
N GLU A 159 -0.30 -19.94 0.05
CA GLU A 159 0.84 -19.81 -0.86
C GLU A 159 2.09 -19.26 -0.19
N LYS A 160 1.91 -18.29 0.70
CA LYS A 160 3.02 -17.64 1.43
C LYS A 160 3.37 -18.35 2.73
N LYS A 161 2.59 -19.34 3.14
CA LYS A 161 2.77 -20.08 4.40
C LYS A 161 2.86 -19.13 5.60
N ILE A 162 1.93 -18.18 5.66
CA ILE A 162 1.81 -17.27 6.80
C ILE A 162 1.43 -18.10 8.02
N ASN A 163 1.98 -17.81 9.18
CA ASN A 163 1.78 -18.56 10.43
C ASN A 163 0.37 -18.33 11.03
N ILE A 164 -0.65 -18.66 10.25
CA ILE A 164 -2.09 -18.55 10.58
C ILE A 164 -2.75 -19.90 10.32
N ASP A 165 -3.51 -20.39 11.31
CA ASP A 165 -4.38 -21.57 11.22
C ASP A 165 -5.83 -21.10 11.01
N ILE A 166 -6.37 -21.24 9.79
CA ILE A 166 -7.75 -20.85 9.48
C ILE A 166 -8.69 -21.93 9.98
N VAL A 167 -9.44 -21.66 11.05
CA VAL A 167 -10.36 -22.62 11.66
C VAL A 167 -11.71 -22.69 10.94
N GLY A 168 -12.09 -21.65 10.21
CA GLY A 168 -13.32 -21.59 9.43
C GLY A 168 -13.63 -20.20 8.91
N ILE A 169 -14.77 -20.09 8.22
CA ILE A 169 -15.21 -18.84 7.59
C ILE A 169 -16.61 -18.52 8.11
N ILE A 170 -16.97 -17.24 8.19
CA ILE A 170 -18.34 -16.77 8.41
C ILE A 170 -18.76 -15.81 7.30
N ASP A 171 -20.03 -15.82 6.92
CA ASP A 171 -20.59 -14.91 5.91
C ASP A 171 -22.04 -14.54 6.28
N LYS A 172 -22.47 -13.33 5.90
CA LYS A 172 -23.83 -12.85 6.12
C LYS A 172 -24.87 -13.51 5.21
N ASP A 173 -24.44 -14.13 4.11
CA ASP A 173 -25.35 -14.79 3.16
C ASP A 173 -25.68 -16.20 3.64
N PRO A 174 -26.95 -16.45 4.05
CA PRO A 174 -27.37 -17.77 4.54
C PRO A 174 -27.15 -18.90 3.53
N ASN A 175 -27.16 -18.60 2.23
CA ASN A 175 -26.97 -19.62 1.18
C ASN A 175 -25.54 -20.17 1.14
N LYS A 176 -24.60 -19.47 1.73
CA LYS A 176 -23.19 -19.89 1.79
C LYS A 176 -22.88 -20.72 3.04
N ILE A 177 -23.71 -20.64 4.08
CA ILE A 177 -23.48 -21.38 5.33
C ILE A 177 -23.51 -22.89 5.05
N GLY A 178 -22.51 -23.60 5.55
CA GLY A 178 -22.31 -25.03 5.30
C GLY A 178 -21.55 -25.37 4.02
N SER A 179 -21.35 -24.41 3.11
CA SER A 179 -20.49 -24.59 1.92
C SER A 179 -19.00 -24.52 2.28
N PHE A 180 -18.16 -24.78 1.29
CA PHE A 180 -16.69 -24.74 1.45
C PHE A 180 -16.07 -23.74 0.48
N ILE A 181 -15.11 -22.95 0.98
CA ILE A 181 -14.15 -22.26 0.15
C ILE A 181 -12.82 -22.99 0.31
N ARG A 182 -12.35 -23.62 -0.77
CA ARG A 182 -11.21 -24.56 -0.73
C ARG A 182 -11.44 -25.65 0.32
N SER A 183 -10.61 -25.72 1.35
CA SER A 183 -10.70 -26.72 2.43
C SER A 183 -11.46 -26.22 3.66
N TYR A 184 -11.90 -24.94 3.69
CA TYR A 184 -12.47 -24.31 4.87
C TYR A 184 -13.98 -24.17 4.76
N LYS A 185 -14.69 -24.62 5.81
CA LYS A 185 -16.15 -24.59 5.88
C LYS A 185 -16.66 -23.21 6.30
N VAL A 186 -17.77 -22.76 5.72
CA VAL A 186 -18.54 -21.61 6.20
C VAL A 186 -19.40 -22.07 7.37
N LEU A 187 -19.05 -21.63 8.60
CA LEU A 187 -19.56 -22.15 9.87
C LEU A 187 -20.83 -21.44 10.36
N GLY A 188 -21.09 -20.21 9.89
CA GLY A 188 -22.21 -19.41 10.35
C GLY A 188 -22.13 -17.96 9.91
N ASP A 189 -22.81 -17.08 10.65
CA ASP A 189 -22.79 -15.64 10.46
C ASP A 189 -22.09 -14.91 11.64
N ARG A 190 -22.14 -13.57 11.65
CA ARG A 190 -21.51 -12.77 12.70
C ARG A 190 -22.02 -13.05 14.13
N ASN A 191 -23.28 -13.50 14.26
CA ASN A 191 -23.86 -13.78 15.56
C ASN A 191 -23.34 -15.10 16.16
N ASP A 192 -22.78 -15.98 15.31
CA ASP A 192 -22.13 -17.22 15.73
C ASP A 192 -20.72 -17.01 16.28
N ILE A 193 -20.11 -15.81 16.12
CA ILE A 193 -18.73 -15.56 16.56
C ILE A 193 -18.48 -16.00 18.00
N PRO A 194 -19.32 -15.64 19.02
CA PRO A 194 -19.07 -16.05 20.41
C PRO A 194 -18.98 -17.57 20.56
N ARG A 195 -19.90 -18.31 19.97
CA ARG A 195 -19.92 -19.78 19.99
C ARG A 195 -18.68 -20.37 19.30
N LEU A 196 -18.33 -19.84 18.12
CA LEU A 196 -17.19 -20.34 17.34
C LEU A 196 -15.84 -20.03 18.01
N VAL A 197 -15.74 -18.92 18.72
CA VAL A 197 -14.54 -18.56 19.50
C VAL A 197 -14.28 -19.60 20.57
N GLU A 198 -15.28 -20.03 21.31
CA GLU A 198 -15.15 -21.06 22.34
C GLU A 198 -14.92 -22.45 21.73
N GLU A 199 -15.73 -22.85 20.72
CA GLU A 199 -15.67 -24.17 20.10
C GLU A 199 -14.33 -24.46 19.42
N PHE A 200 -13.77 -23.47 18.73
CA PHE A 200 -12.54 -23.62 17.95
C PHE A 200 -11.32 -22.96 18.58
N ASN A 201 -11.41 -22.41 19.81
CA ASN A 201 -10.34 -21.65 20.46
C ASN A 201 -9.75 -20.60 19.51
N VAL A 202 -10.59 -19.74 18.95
CA VAL A 202 -10.19 -18.69 18.03
C VAL A 202 -9.39 -17.63 18.77
N GLU A 203 -8.18 -17.32 18.29
CA GLU A 203 -7.29 -16.32 18.86
C GLU A 203 -7.40 -14.96 18.17
N GLN A 204 -7.89 -14.93 16.92
CA GLN A 204 -8.16 -13.69 16.19
C GLN A 204 -9.26 -13.87 15.13
N VAL A 205 -9.91 -12.77 14.77
CA VAL A 205 -10.86 -12.69 13.66
C VAL A 205 -10.28 -11.80 12.58
N THR A 206 -10.28 -12.23 11.31
CA THR A 206 -9.81 -11.43 10.19
C THR A 206 -10.95 -11.09 9.24
N ILE A 207 -11.17 -9.78 9.00
CA ILE A 207 -12.16 -9.31 8.02
C ILE A 207 -11.53 -9.32 6.64
N ALA A 208 -12.05 -10.18 5.76
CA ALA A 208 -11.61 -10.35 4.38
C ALA A 208 -12.66 -9.81 3.37
N ILE A 209 -13.33 -8.70 3.71
CA ILE A 209 -14.32 -8.02 2.86
C ILE A 209 -13.88 -6.56 2.72
N PRO A 210 -13.17 -6.18 1.63
CA PRO A 210 -12.71 -4.80 1.44
C PRO A 210 -13.83 -3.75 1.43
N SER A 211 -14.99 -4.11 0.85
CA SER A 211 -16.17 -3.25 0.71
C SER A 211 -17.16 -3.34 1.89
N LEU A 212 -16.75 -3.88 3.05
CA LEU A 212 -17.63 -4.01 4.20
C LEU A 212 -18.06 -2.63 4.72
N SER A 213 -19.37 -2.45 4.93
CA SER A 213 -19.89 -1.19 5.46
C SER A 213 -19.36 -0.90 6.87
N GLY A 214 -19.19 0.40 7.22
CA GLY A 214 -18.75 0.79 8.56
C GLY A 214 -19.63 0.21 9.66
N ARG A 215 -20.97 0.18 9.48
CA ARG A 215 -21.92 -0.41 10.45
C ARG A 215 -21.71 -1.91 10.67
N ASP A 216 -21.55 -2.68 9.59
CA ASP A 216 -21.31 -4.13 9.70
C ASP A 216 -19.97 -4.40 10.37
N ARG A 217 -18.96 -3.59 10.08
CA ARG A 217 -17.63 -3.67 10.69
C ARG A 217 -17.69 -3.38 12.18
N GLU A 218 -18.37 -2.27 12.59
CA GLU A 218 -18.61 -1.93 14.00
C GLU A 218 -19.30 -3.08 14.76
N ALA A 219 -20.34 -3.68 14.16
CA ALA A 219 -21.04 -4.80 14.78
C ALA A 219 -20.13 -6.01 15.00
N ILE A 220 -19.29 -6.37 14.02
CA ILE A 220 -18.33 -7.47 14.16
C ILE A 220 -17.30 -7.16 15.26
N VAL A 221 -16.73 -5.94 15.25
CA VAL A 221 -15.76 -5.50 16.27
C VAL A 221 -16.37 -5.54 17.67
N ALA A 222 -17.60 -5.07 17.84
CA ALA A 222 -18.30 -5.10 19.13
C ALA A 222 -18.49 -6.53 19.65
N ILE A 223 -18.91 -7.45 18.78
CA ILE A 223 -19.09 -8.87 19.13
C ILE A 223 -17.72 -9.49 19.53
N CYS A 224 -16.69 -9.32 18.72
CA CYS A 224 -15.36 -9.89 19.00
C CYS A 224 -14.77 -9.35 20.30
N LYS A 225 -14.95 -8.05 20.58
CA LYS A 225 -14.52 -7.45 21.85
C LYS A 225 -15.26 -7.98 23.06
N SER A 226 -16.57 -8.27 22.94
CA SER A 226 -17.34 -8.87 24.04
C SER A 226 -16.82 -10.27 24.44
N VAL A 227 -16.13 -10.96 23.54
CA VAL A 227 -15.52 -12.29 23.76
C VAL A 227 -13.99 -12.22 23.89
N GLY A 228 -13.40 -11.01 23.92
CA GLY A 228 -11.96 -10.81 24.17
C GLY A 228 -11.04 -11.22 23.01
N VAL A 229 -11.54 -11.28 21.75
CA VAL A 229 -10.76 -11.69 20.58
C VAL A 229 -10.43 -10.48 19.71
N PRO A 230 -9.15 -10.25 19.35
CA PRO A 230 -8.75 -9.17 18.45
C PRO A 230 -9.29 -9.34 17.04
N VAL A 231 -9.55 -8.21 16.38
CA VAL A 231 -10.06 -8.16 15.00
C VAL A 231 -9.07 -7.44 14.12
N ASN A 232 -8.69 -8.10 13.03
CA ASN A 232 -7.74 -7.58 12.04
C ASN A 232 -8.41 -7.42 10.68
N ASN A 233 -7.92 -6.48 9.89
CA ASN A 233 -8.21 -6.42 8.46
C ASN A 233 -7.22 -7.28 7.67
N MET A 234 -7.68 -7.85 6.55
CA MET A 234 -6.74 -8.40 5.57
C MET A 234 -5.87 -7.27 5.00
N PRO A 235 -4.60 -7.56 4.63
CA PRO A 235 -3.74 -6.62 3.94
C PRO A 235 -4.39 -6.05 2.68
N SER A 236 -3.97 -4.87 2.25
CA SER A 236 -4.51 -4.26 1.03
C SER A 236 -4.29 -5.17 -0.19
N ILE A 237 -5.19 -5.08 -1.17
CA ILE A 237 -5.07 -5.85 -2.42
C ILE A 237 -3.73 -5.53 -3.11
N GLU A 238 -3.26 -4.28 -3.03
CA GLU A 238 -1.97 -3.84 -3.57
C GLU A 238 -0.79 -4.53 -2.87
N ASP A 239 -0.80 -4.64 -1.55
CA ASP A 239 0.25 -5.32 -0.78
C ASP A 239 0.25 -6.83 -1.04
N ILE A 240 -0.92 -7.43 -1.22
CA ILE A 240 -1.05 -8.84 -1.61
C ILE A 240 -0.40 -9.09 -2.98
N PHE A 241 -0.64 -8.22 -3.95
CA PHE A 241 -0.06 -8.36 -5.30
C PHE A 241 1.43 -8.01 -5.37
N SER A 242 1.94 -7.10 -4.53
CA SER A 242 3.37 -6.76 -4.46
C SER A 242 4.25 -7.90 -3.97
N GLY A 243 3.67 -8.85 -3.26
CA GLY A 243 4.35 -10.08 -2.91
C GLY A 243 5.01 -10.14 -1.52
N ASP A 244 4.94 -9.09 -0.72
CA ASP A 244 5.67 -8.96 0.55
C ASP A 244 4.75 -9.02 1.81
N VAL A 245 3.66 -9.79 1.78
CA VAL A 245 2.76 -9.91 2.93
C VAL A 245 3.35 -10.80 4.02
N THR A 246 3.42 -10.28 5.25
CA THR A 246 3.86 -10.96 6.48
C THR A 246 2.75 -10.93 7.54
N VAL A 247 2.92 -11.63 8.67
CA VAL A 247 1.96 -11.59 9.79
C VAL A 247 1.79 -10.18 10.35
N SER A 248 2.85 -9.35 10.30
CA SER A 248 2.81 -7.96 10.77
C SER A 248 1.95 -7.02 9.90
N ASP A 249 1.57 -7.44 8.71
CA ASP A 249 0.73 -6.64 7.81
C ASP A 249 -0.77 -6.80 8.11
N PHE A 250 -1.12 -7.69 9.03
CA PHE A 250 -2.48 -7.80 9.59
C PHE A 250 -2.66 -6.76 10.68
N GLN A 251 -3.18 -5.60 10.29
CA GLN A 251 -3.37 -4.49 11.21
C GLN A 251 -4.66 -4.67 12.01
N GLU A 252 -4.59 -4.40 13.30
CA GLU A 252 -5.81 -4.26 14.11
C GLU A 252 -6.70 -3.17 13.51
N ILE A 253 -8.02 -3.38 13.60
CA ILE A 253 -8.99 -2.40 13.11
C ILE A 253 -8.81 -1.08 13.85
N ASP A 254 -8.59 -0.04 13.09
CA ASP A 254 -8.47 1.33 13.60
C ASP A 254 -9.76 2.16 13.38
N ILE A 255 -9.73 3.40 13.83
CA ILE A 255 -10.87 4.32 13.71
C ILE A 255 -11.19 4.65 12.24
N ALA A 256 -10.20 4.61 11.34
CA ALA A 256 -10.39 4.88 9.93
C ALA A 256 -11.25 3.80 9.26
N ASP A 257 -11.07 2.55 9.67
CA ASP A 257 -11.85 1.41 9.21
C ASP A 257 -13.32 1.52 9.59
N LEU A 258 -13.61 2.05 10.80
CA LEU A 258 -14.98 2.23 11.28
C LEU A 258 -15.73 3.37 10.60
N LEU A 259 -15.03 4.26 9.91
CA LEU A 259 -15.68 5.31 9.10
C LEU A 259 -16.14 4.79 7.73
N GLY A 260 -15.75 3.58 7.35
CA GLY A 260 -16.29 2.88 6.17
C GLY A 260 -16.00 3.56 4.84
N ARG A 261 -14.92 4.35 4.73
CA ARG A 261 -14.54 4.99 3.47
C ARG A 261 -13.88 3.99 2.53
N PRO A 262 -14.33 3.90 1.26
CA PRO A 262 -13.70 3.03 0.29
C PRO A 262 -12.27 3.54 -0.02
N GLU A 263 -11.35 2.62 -0.18
CA GLU A 263 -9.98 2.93 -0.57
C GLU A 263 -9.94 3.52 -2.00
N VAL A 264 -9.18 4.63 -2.17
CA VAL A 264 -8.95 5.24 -3.48
C VAL A 264 -7.83 4.50 -4.18
N VAL A 265 -8.13 3.94 -5.33
CA VAL A 265 -7.14 3.29 -6.20
C VAL A 265 -6.68 4.30 -7.25
N LEU A 266 -5.37 4.53 -7.32
CA LEU A 266 -4.76 5.40 -8.34
C LEU A 266 -4.57 4.64 -9.66
N ASP A 267 -4.60 5.34 -10.80
CA ASP A 267 -4.15 4.75 -12.06
C ASP A 267 -2.62 4.61 -12.05
N GLN A 268 -2.18 3.42 -11.66
CA GLN A 268 -0.76 3.10 -11.53
C GLN A 268 0.01 3.23 -12.85
N LYS A 269 -0.62 2.93 -13.99
CA LYS A 269 0.06 2.99 -15.29
C LYS A 269 0.36 4.42 -15.70
N GLU A 270 -0.62 5.29 -15.57
CA GLU A 270 -0.51 6.71 -15.91
C GLU A 270 0.50 7.42 -15.00
N LEU A 271 0.40 7.20 -13.69
CA LEU A 271 1.31 7.80 -12.71
C LEU A 271 2.74 7.25 -12.80
N ASN A 272 2.94 5.96 -13.11
CA ASN A 272 4.27 5.42 -13.38
C ASN A 272 4.94 6.15 -14.54
N LEU A 273 4.24 6.32 -15.67
CA LEU A 273 4.75 7.07 -16.83
C LEU A 273 5.04 8.54 -16.47
N TYR A 274 4.19 9.15 -15.63
CA TYR A 274 4.37 10.54 -15.21
C TYR A 274 5.59 10.73 -14.32
N PHE A 275 5.88 9.84 -13.38
CA PHE A 275 6.99 9.97 -12.43
C PHE A 275 8.30 9.36 -12.91
N GLU A 276 8.28 8.51 -13.95
CA GLU A 276 9.48 7.87 -14.47
C GLU A 276 10.54 8.90 -14.86
N GLY A 277 11.76 8.70 -14.36
CA GLY A 277 12.91 9.56 -14.64
C GLY A 277 12.91 10.93 -13.96
N LYS A 278 11.83 11.31 -13.25
CA LYS A 278 11.69 12.64 -12.62
C LYS A 278 12.38 12.73 -11.27
N THR A 279 12.73 13.97 -10.92
CA THR A 279 13.19 14.38 -9.60
C THR A 279 12.02 15.04 -8.88
N ILE A 280 11.63 14.53 -7.72
CA ILE A 280 10.49 15.04 -6.93
C ILE A 280 11.01 15.60 -5.62
N LEU A 281 10.51 16.76 -5.22
CA LEU A 281 10.79 17.37 -3.93
C LEU A 281 9.50 17.43 -3.10
N VAL A 282 9.57 16.96 -1.86
CA VAL A 282 8.47 17.06 -0.89
C VAL A 282 8.95 17.91 0.28
N THR A 283 8.32 19.06 0.51
CA THR A 283 8.58 19.86 1.72
C THR A 283 7.70 19.38 2.85
N GLY A 284 8.16 19.50 4.09
CA GLY A 284 7.45 18.91 5.22
C GLY A 284 7.41 17.37 5.16
N ALA A 285 8.38 16.74 4.50
CA ALA A 285 8.47 15.31 4.27
C ALA A 285 8.48 14.46 5.55
N GLY A 286 8.86 15.03 6.69
CA GLY A 286 8.76 14.37 8.01
C GLY A 286 7.39 14.49 8.68
N GLY A 287 6.45 15.26 8.12
CA GLY A 287 5.07 15.42 8.62
C GLY A 287 4.16 14.26 8.21
N SER A 288 2.93 14.20 8.77
CA SER A 288 1.99 13.11 8.50
C SER A 288 1.62 13.00 7.01
N ILE A 289 1.27 14.11 6.36
CA ILE A 289 0.91 14.14 4.93
C ILE A 289 2.17 14.02 4.05
N GLY A 290 3.23 14.81 4.37
CA GLY A 290 4.45 14.79 3.55
C GLY A 290 5.14 13.45 3.51
N SER A 291 5.20 12.72 4.65
CA SER A 291 5.79 11.38 4.69
C SER A 291 4.98 10.36 3.88
N GLU A 292 3.65 10.48 3.93
CA GLU A 292 2.79 9.58 3.15
C GLU A 292 2.86 9.88 1.64
N ILE A 293 2.92 11.16 1.25
CA ILE A 293 3.21 11.54 -0.16
C ILE A 293 4.53 10.91 -0.61
N CYS A 294 5.58 10.94 0.22
CA CYS A 294 6.86 10.30 -0.10
C CYS A 294 6.72 8.78 -0.28
N ARG A 295 5.97 8.08 0.60
CA ARG A 295 5.70 6.64 0.48
C ARG A 295 4.97 6.29 -0.80
N GLN A 296 3.91 7.06 -1.12
CA GLN A 296 3.11 6.83 -2.33
C GLN A 296 3.92 7.10 -3.60
N ILE A 297 4.68 8.20 -3.66
CA ILE A 297 5.53 8.54 -4.81
C ILE A 297 6.65 7.50 -5.01
N ALA A 298 7.24 6.98 -3.94
CA ALA A 298 8.29 5.97 -4.04
C ALA A 298 7.81 4.68 -4.73
N ARG A 299 6.53 4.35 -4.69
CA ARG A 299 5.93 3.21 -5.42
C ARG A 299 6.03 3.36 -6.94
N PHE A 300 6.08 4.59 -7.45
CA PHE A 300 6.19 4.91 -8.89
C PHE A 300 7.63 5.02 -9.38
N SER A 301 8.62 4.65 -8.56
CA SER A 301 10.04 4.58 -8.91
C SER A 301 10.60 5.83 -9.62
N PRO A 302 10.45 7.04 -9.05
CA PRO A 302 11.06 8.24 -9.60
C PRO A 302 12.59 8.11 -9.59
N LYS A 303 13.29 8.91 -10.40
CA LYS A 303 14.77 8.93 -10.41
C LYS A 303 15.33 9.36 -9.07
N ARG A 304 14.82 10.49 -8.52
CA ARG A 304 15.23 11.05 -7.24
C ARG A 304 14.03 11.53 -6.44
N LEU A 305 14.09 11.34 -5.12
CA LEU A 305 13.10 11.86 -4.18
C LEU A 305 13.80 12.63 -3.06
N LEU A 306 13.58 13.95 -3.01
CA LEU A 306 14.14 14.86 -2.01
C LEU A 306 13.16 15.00 -0.84
N LEU A 307 13.62 14.69 0.36
CA LEU A 307 12.85 14.70 1.60
C LEU A 307 13.25 15.96 2.39
N LEU A 308 12.54 17.07 2.18
CA LEU A 308 12.90 18.36 2.80
C LEU A 308 12.06 18.62 4.06
N GLY A 309 12.72 19.03 5.13
CA GLY A 309 12.10 19.51 6.36
C GLY A 309 13.10 20.04 7.37
N HIS A 310 12.63 20.88 8.32
CA HIS A 310 13.50 21.45 9.35
C HIS A 310 13.78 20.48 10.52
N GLY A 311 12.88 19.52 10.76
CA GLY A 311 12.99 18.57 11.85
C GLY A 311 13.92 17.40 11.49
N GLU A 312 15.18 17.43 11.89
CA GLU A 312 16.19 16.42 11.58
C GLU A 312 15.70 14.99 11.89
N ASN A 313 15.21 14.74 13.10
CA ASN A 313 14.76 13.41 13.48
C ASN A 313 13.59 12.89 12.62
N SER A 314 12.64 13.74 12.25
CA SER A 314 11.50 13.35 11.41
C SER A 314 11.92 13.02 9.98
N ILE A 315 12.92 13.74 9.43
CA ILE A 315 13.50 13.44 8.12
C ILE A 315 14.34 12.16 8.19
N TYR A 316 15.12 11.95 9.24
CA TYR A 316 15.87 10.72 9.45
C TYR A 316 14.96 9.49 9.44
N LEU A 317 13.83 9.54 10.15
CA LEU A 317 12.90 8.40 10.25
C LEU A 317 12.32 8.03 8.88
N ILE A 318 11.77 8.98 8.13
CA ILE A 318 11.20 8.70 6.81
C ILE A 318 12.28 8.30 5.78
N HIS A 319 13.46 8.92 5.85
CA HIS A 319 14.58 8.56 4.97
C HIS A 319 15.02 7.11 5.23
N ARG A 320 15.20 6.70 6.50
CA ARG A 320 15.57 5.33 6.87
C ARG A 320 14.56 4.32 6.36
N GLU A 321 13.27 4.57 6.58
CA GLU A 321 12.17 3.71 6.13
C GLU A 321 12.19 3.50 4.62
N LEU A 322 12.26 4.59 3.85
CA LEU A 322 12.28 4.52 2.40
C LEU A 322 13.60 3.93 1.86
N GLN A 323 14.74 4.22 2.49
CA GLN A 323 16.05 3.68 2.13
C GLN A 323 16.09 2.16 2.25
N GLU A 324 15.49 1.61 3.30
CA GLU A 324 15.39 0.17 3.49
C GLU A 324 14.58 -0.50 2.37
N LYS A 325 13.46 0.10 1.98
CA LYS A 325 12.54 -0.48 0.99
C LYS A 325 12.93 -0.18 -0.46
N TYR A 326 13.37 1.04 -0.76
CA TYR A 326 13.54 1.56 -2.13
C TYR A 326 14.96 2.06 -2.46
N GLY A 327 15.89 2.10 -1.51
CA GLY A 327 17.22 2.71 -1.70
C GLY A 327 18.10 2.06 -2.76
N LYS A 328 17.71 0.90 -3.32
CA LYS A 328 18.39 0.25 -4.46
C LYS A 328 17.86 0.71 -5.82
N SER A 329 16.68 1.31 -5.85
CA SER A 329 15.97 1.71 -7.09
C SER A 329 15.76 3.21 -7.22
N ILE A 330 15.74 3.95 -6.11
CA ILE A 330 15.49 5.39 -6.07
C ILE A 330 16.61 6.08 -5.32
N GLU A 331 17.11 7.20 -5.86
CA GLU A 331 18.05 8.08 -5.14
C GLU A 331 17.26 8.92 -4.13
N LEU A 332 17.39 8.58 -2.85
CA LEU A 332 16.70 9.25 -1.74
C LEU A 332 17.63 10.28 -1.10
N ILE A 333 17.24 11.55 -1.12
CA ILE A 333 18.07 12.65 -0.65
C ILE A 333 17.39 13.33 0.55
N PRO A 334 17.89 13.15 1.79
CA PRO A 334 17.42 13.90 2.93
C PRO A 334 17.95 15.33 2.89
N VAL A 335 17.06 16.32 3.05
CA VAL A 335 17.39 17.75 3.02
C VAL A 335 16.89 18.41 4.30
N ILE A 336 17.83 18.81 5.17
CA ILE A 336 17.48 19.56 6.36
C ILE A 336 17.52 21.05 6.01
N ALA A 337 16.33 21.66 5.99
CA ALA A 337 16.15 23.08 5.69
C ALA A 337 14.83 23.60 6.25
N ASP A 338 14.82 24.87 6.67
CA ASP A 338 13.62 25.62 7.02
C ASP A 338 13.12 26.37 5.78
N ILE A 339 11.82 26.30 5.50
CA ILE A 339 11.21 27.01 4.37
C ILE A 339 11.25 28.54 4.55
N GLN A 340 11.44 29.02 5.78
CA GLN A 340 11.62 30.43 6.08
C GLN A 340 12.98 30.97 5.59
N ASP A 341 13.99 30.09 5.46
CA ASP A 341 15.32 30.44 4.93
C ASP A 341 15.30 30.53 3.39
N ARG A 342 15.06 31.74 2.90
CA ARG A 342 14.91 31.99 1.47
C ARG A 342 16.15 31.61 0.66
N GLU A 343 17.33 31.98 1.12
CA GLU A 343 18.58 31.73 0.40
C GLU A 343 18.84 30.24 0.24
N ARG A 344 18.66 29.49 1.34
CA ARG A 344 18.81 28.04 1.35
C ARG A 344 17.80 27.33 0.43
N ILE A 345 16.56 27.78 0.39
CA ILE A 345 15.51 27.20 -0.47
C ILE A 345 15.82 27.45 -1.95
N PHE A 346 16.29 28.65 -2.30
CA PHE A 346 16.70 28.95 -3.67
C PHE A 346 17.94 28.14 -4.11
N ASP A 347 18.94 27.98 -3.23
CA ASP A 347 20.09 27.11 -3.48
C ASP A 347 19.69 25.66 -3.74
N ILE A 348 18.80 25.09 -2.90
CA ILE A 348 18.30 23.72 -3.07
C ILE A 348 17.58 23.57 -4.41
N MET A 349 16.69 24.49 -4.76
CA MET A 349 15.94 24.43 -6.02
C MET A 349 16.87 24.56 -7.25
N ALA A 350 17.85 25.45 -7.21
CA ALA A 350 18.81 25.63 -8.28
C ALA A 350 19.74 24.43 -8.47
N THR A 351 20.18 23.82 -7.37
CA THR A 351 21.09 22.68 -7.38
C THR A 351 20.38 21.37 -7.76
N CYS A 352 19.24 21.08 -7.12
CA CYS A 352 18.55 19.80 -7.29
C CYS A 352 17.64 19.76 -8.52
N ARG A 353 17.13 20.91 -8.97
CA ARG A 353 16.24 21.10 -10.12
C ARG A 353 15.10 20.07 -10.16
N PRO A 354 14.21 20.07 -9.16
CA PRO A 354 13.09 19.13 -9.15
C PRO A 354 12.13 19.39 -10.32
N ASN A 355 11.57 18.33 -10.88
CA ASN A 355 10.49 18.43 -11.87
C ASN A 355 9.16 18.77 -11.21
N VAL A 356 8.89 18.18 -10.05
CA VAL A 356 7.63 18.36 -9.32
C VAL A 356 7.93 18.68 -7.85
N VAL A 357 7.17 19.62 -7.28
CA VAL A 357 7.25 19.99 -5.87
C VAL A 357 5.89 19.77 -5.22
N TYR A 358 5.85 18.94 -4.16
CA TYR A 358 4.72 18.85 -3.24
C TYR A 358 5.03 19.62 -1.97
N HIS A 359 4.31 20.71 -1.74
CA HIS A 359 4.54 21.61 -0.61
C HIS A 359 3.59 21.30 0.55
N ALA A 360 4.05 20.46 1.50
CA ALA A 360 3.29 20.06 2.68
C ALA A 360 3.81 20.68 4.00
N ALA A 361 4.82 21.54 3.94
CA ALA A 361 5.34 22.24 5.10
C ALA A 361 4.40 23.37 5.54
N ALA A 362 3.83 23.30 6.75
CA ALA A 362 3.00 24.33 7.33
C ALA A 362 2.82 24.13 8.84
N HIS A 363 2.58 25.18 9.59
CA HIS A 363 2.02 25.14 10.95
C HIS A 363 0.50 25.01 10.88
N LYS A 364 -0.06 23.95 11.49
CA LYS A 364 -1.49 23.57 11.32
C LYS A 364 -2.37 23.75 12.56
N HIS A 365 -1.76 23.85 13.76
CA HIS A 365 -2.51 23.89 15.01
C HIS A 365 -3.13 25.26 15.26
N VAL A 366 -4.46 25.36 15.09
CA VAL A 366 -5.21 26.62 15.24
C VAL A 366 -4.92 27.31 16.58
N PRO A 367 -5.06 26.65 17.75
CA PRO A 367 -4.80 27.34 19.03
C PRO A 367 -3.36 27.84 19.15
N LEU A 368 -2.37 27.09 18.67
CA LEU A 368 -0.97 27.53 18.74
C LEU A 368 -0.70 28.74 17.85
N MET A 369 -1.32 28.81 16.67
CA MET A 369 -1.14 29.95 15.76
C MET A 369 -1.89 31.19 16.25
N GLU A 370 -2.99 31.00 16.96
CA GLU A 370 -3.66 32.10 17.69
C GLU A 370 -2.74 32.73 18.74
N TYR A 371 -1.91 31.95 19.41
CA TYR A 371 -0.89 32.44 20.34
C TYR A 371 0.37 32.97 19.64
N ASN A 372 0.66 32.56 18.42
CA ASN A 372 1.90 32.89 17.71
C ASN A 372 1.64 33.37 16.26
N PRO A 373 0.89 34.48 16.07
CA PRO A 373 0.47 34.88 14.72
C PRO A 373 1.64 35.28 13.81
N HIS A 374 2.68 35.91 14.33
CA HIS A 374 3.88 36.22 13.54
C HIS A 374 4.59 34.98 13.02
N GLU A 375 4.65 33.93 13.84
CA GLU A 375 5.26 32.66 13.40
C GLU A 375 4.41 31.96 12.35
N ALA A 376 3.07 32.04 12.48
CA ALA A 376 2.16 31.58 11.44
C ALA A 376 2.39 32.29 10.10
N VAL A 377 2.55 33.61 10.12
CA VAL A 377 2.83 34.43 8.94
C VAL A 377 4.19 34.08 8.34
N LYS A 378 5.26 34.03 9.14
CA LYS A 378 6.61 33.68 8.66
C LYS A 378 6.64 32.32 7.99
N ASN A 379 6.08 31.30 8.65
CA ASN A 379 6.14 29.95 8.13
C ASN A 379 5.14 29.71 6.98
N ASN A 380 3.86 30.02 7.18
CA ASN A 380 2.82 29.63 6.24
C ASN A 380 2.72 30.59 5.05
N ILE A 381 3.02 31.88 5.20
CA ILE A 381 2.98 32.87 4.12
C ILE A 381 4.36 33.01 3.50
N PHE A 382 5.36 33.50 4.24
CA PHE A 382 6.69 33.76 3.68
C PHE A 382 7.43 32.47 3.32
N GLY A 383 7.31 31.41 4.14
CA GLY A 383 7.89 30.11 3.81
C GLY A 383 7.30 29.53 2.53
N THR A 384 5.97 29.57 2.36
CA THR A 384 5.33 29.13 1.10
C THR A 384 5.76 29.98 -0.08
N LYS A 385 5.81 31.32 0.08
CA LYS A 385 6.28 32.26 -0.93
C LYS A 385 7.72 31.94 -1.37
N ASN A 386 8.62 31.68 -0.43
CA ASN A 386 10.01 31.33 -0.72
C ASN A 386 10.10 30.06 -1.57
N VAL A 387 9.37 29.00 -1.19
CA VAL A 387 9.39 27.72 -1.92
C VAL A 387 8.78 27.87 -3.31
N ALA A 388 7.65 28.59 -3.44
CA ALA A 388 6.96 28.78 -4.71
C ALA A 388 7.77 29.65 -5.70
N GLU A 389 8.35 30.77 -5.23
CA GLU A 389 9.20 31.61 -6.06
C GLU A 389 10.49 30.90 -6.49
N ALA A 390 11.11 30.12 -5.59
CA ALA A 390 12.29 29.33 -5.92
C ALA A 390 11.97 28.24 -6.95
N ALA A 391 10.80 27.59 -6.84
CA ALA A 391 10.31 26.62 -7.81
C ALA A 391 10.10 27.27 -9.20
N LYS A 392 9.50 28.47 -9.26
CA LYS A 392 9.34 29.23 -10.49
C LYS A 392 10.69 29.60 -11.11
N ALA A 393 11.64 30.09 -10.30
CA ALA A 393 12.98 30.44 -10.75
C ALA A 393 13.78 29.26 -11.28
N ALA A 394 13.55 28.06 -10.73
CA ALA A 394 14.19 26.82 -11.16
C ALA A 394 13.45 26.12 -12.34
N ASN A 395 12.39 26.72 -12.88
CA ASN A 395 11.55 26.15 -13.93
C ASN A 395 10.99 24.77 -13.59
N VAL A 396 10.50 24.60 -12.36
CA VAL A 396 9.79 23.38 -11.92
C VAL A 396 8.56 23.20 -12.81
N GLU A 397 8.28 21.98 -13.26
CA GLU A 397 7.10 21.70 -14.11
C GLU A 397 5.80 21.96 -13.36
N LYS A 398 5.67 21.38 -12.16
CA LYS A 398 4.46 21.48 -11.33
C LYS A 398 4.78 21.74 -9.86
N PHE A 399 4.02 22.64 -9.28
CA PHE A 399 4.05 22.96 -7.85
C PHE A 399 2.67 22.74 -7.24
N VAL A 400 2.55 21.83 -6.28
CA VAL A 400 1.30 21.45 -5.64
C VAL A 400 1.36 21.79 -4.16
N MET A 401 0.56 22.77 -3.74
CA MET A 401 0.45 23.19 -2.35
C MET A 401 -0.65 22.39 -1.62
N ILE A 402 -0.33 21.84 -0.47
CA ILE A 402 -1.34 21.29 0.43
C ILE A 402 -2.02 22.42 1.17
N SER A 403 -3.35 22.54 1.01
CA SER A 403 -4.20 23.49 1.71
C SER A 403 -5.23 22.79 2.64
N THR A 404 -6.25 23.49 3.08
CA THR A 404 -7.19 23.01 4.10
C THR A 404 -8.57 23.66 3.91
N ASP A 405 -9.64 23.00 4.39
CA ASP A 405 -10.98 23.54 4.58
C ASP A 405 -11.00 24.83 5.42
N LYS A 406 -10.04 24.98 6.34
CA LYS A 406 -9.93 26.15 7.22
C LYS A 406 -9.47 27.43 6.51
N ALA A 407 -9.02 27.33 5.25
CA ALA A 407 -8.73 28.47 4.37
C ALA A 407 -10.01 29.12 3.80
N VAL A 408 -11.17 28.46 3.94
CA VAL A 408 -12.47 28.96 3.49
C VAL A 408 -13.07 29.83 4.59
N ASN A 409 -13.42 31.09 4.31
CA ASN A 409 -13.97 32.04 5.27
C ASN A 409 -13.27 31.98 6.66
N PRO A 410 -11.94 32.17 6.70
CA PRO A 410 -11.14 31.84 7.86
C PRO A 410 -11.48 32.71 9.07
N PRO A 411 -11.90 32.14 10.22
CA PRO A 411 -12.12 32.89 11.47
C PRO A 411 -10.87 32.96 12.34
N ASN A 412 -9.76 32.37 11.89
CA ASN A 412 -8.56 32.21 12.70
C ASN A 412 -7.29 32.47 11.87
N VAL A 413 -6.18 32.75 12.57
CA VAL A 413 -4.88 33.07 11.98
C VAL A 413 -4.37 31.96 11.07
N MET A 414 -4.44 30.70 11.49
CA MET A 414 -3.94 29.57 10.70
C MET A 414 -4.66 29.48 9.35
N GLY A 415 -5.99 29.50 9.36
CA GLY A 415 -6.80 29.48 8.14
C GLY A 415 -6.51 30.68 7.23
N ALA A 416 -6.44 31.89 7.83
CA ALA A 416 -6.13 33.11 7.10
C ALA A 416 -4.74 33.06 6.44
N THR A 417 -3.70 32.53 7.14
CA THR A 417 -2.36 32.35 6.52
C THR A 417 -2.38 31.37 5.36
N LYS A 418 -3.18 30.29 5.44
CA LYS A 418 -3.32 29.33 4.34
C LYS A 418 -4.06 29.93 3.15
N ARG A 419 -5.09 30.76 3.39
CA ARG A 419 -5.79 31.47 2.31
C ARG A 419 -4.86 32.44 1.57
N VAL A 420 -4.08 33.23 2.30
CA VAL A 420 -3.08 34.14 1.68
C VAL A 420 -2.02 33.34 0.90
N ALA A 421 -1.59 32.19 1.43
CA ALA A 421 -0.67 31.31 0.73
C ALA A 421 -1.26 30.74 -0.59
N GLU A 422 -2.56 30.41 -0.61
CA GLU A 422 -3.27 30.04 -1.84
C GLU A 422 -3.24 31.17 -2.88
N MET A 423 -3.53 32.41 -2.47
CA MET A 423 -3.49 33.57 -3.34
C MET A 423 -2.09 33.80 -3.94
N ILE A 424 -1.02 33.62 -3.15
CA ILE A 424 0.36 33.72 -3.63
C ILE A 424 0.64 32.63 -4.67
N VAL A 425 0.35 31.37 -4.33
CA VAL A 425 0.68 30.21 -5.16
C VAL A 425 -0.06 30.27 -6.50
N THR A 426 -1.38 30.46 -6.47
CA THR A 426 -2.19 30.54 -7.69
C THR A 426 -1.86 31.77 -8.54
N GLY A 427 -1.51 32.87 -7.93
CA GLY A 427 -1.13 34.11 -8.62
C GLY A 427 0.26 34.08 -9.26
N LEU A 428 1.15 33.16 -8.87
CA LEU A 428 2.44 32.95 -9.54
C LEU A 428 2.31 32.20 -10.86
N ASN A 429 1.13 31.68 -11.17
CA ASN A 429 0.90 30.89 -12.38
C ASN A 429 1.02 31.76 -13.64
N GLU A 430 1.83 31.30 -14.60
CA GLU A 430 2.02 31.92 -15.90
C GLU A 430 2.00 30.85 -16.99
N SER A 431 1.34 31.14 -18.11
CA SER A 431 1.29 30.21 -19.24
C SER A 431 2.68 29.86 -19.76
N GLY A 432 2.93 28.56 -19.95
CA GLY A 432 4.23 28.06 -20.44
C GLY A 432 5.36 28.02 -19.42
N LYS A 433 5.06 28.31 -18.14
CA LYS A 433 6.01 28.20 -17.02
C LYS A 433 5.54 27.16 -16.01
N THR A 434 6.02 27.24 -14.76
CA THR A 434 5.60 26.35 -13.66
C THR A 434 4.07 26.38 -13.47
N GLN A 435 3.46 25.21 -13.46
CA GLN A 435 2.03 25.05 -13.18
C GLN A 435 1.82 24.99 -11.66
N PHE A 436 1.18 26.01 -11.12
CA PHE A 436 0.89 26.12 -9.69
C PHE A 436 -0.54 25.68 -9.39
N ALA A 437 -0.72 24.83 -8.38
CA ALA A 437 -2.02 24.42 -7.89
C ALA A 437 -2.03 24.30 -6.37
N ALA A 438 -3.22 24.43 -5.77
CA ALA A 438 -3.45 24.14 -4.36
C ALA A 438 -4.49 23.02 -4.22
N VAL A 439 -4.43 22.22 -3.15
CA VAL A 439 -5.38 21.14 -2.86
C VAL A 439 -5.94 21.32 -1.46
N ARG A 440 -7.25 21.53 -1.36
CA ARG A 440 -8.00 21.65 -0.12
C ARG A 440 -8.63 20.34 0.29
N PHE A 441 -8.51 19.99 1.55
CA PHE A 441 -9.25 18.90 2.19
C PHE A 441 -9.41 19.18 3.68
N GLY A 442 -10.30 18.43 4.33
CA GLY A 442 -10.63 18.56 5.75
C GLY A 442 -9.62 17.85 6.66
N ASN A 443 -10.11 17.29 7.77
CA ASN A 443 -9.24 16.62 8.72
C ASN A 443 -8.80 15.26 8.19
N VAL A 444 -7.57 14.86 8.57
CA VAL A 444 -7.06 13.52 8.31
C VAL A 444 -6.89 12.74 9.61
N LEU A 445 -7.38 11.49 9.61
CA LEU A 445 -7.35 10.62 10.78
C LEU A 445 -5.91 10.20 11.11
N GLY A 446 -5.63 10.04 12.40
CA GLY A 446 -4.35 9.55 12.89
C GLY A 446 -3.17 10.52 12.68
N SER A 447 -3.39 11.76 12.20
CA SER A 447 -2.31 12.74 12.06
C SER A 447 -1.81 13.21 13.43
N ARG A 448 -0.49 13.46 13.53
CA ARG A 448 0.15 13.88 14.78
C ARG A 448 -0.56 15.09 15.40
N GLY A 449 -0.93 14.96 16.69
CA GLY A 449 -1.64 16.00 17.44
C GLY A 449 -3.08 16.24 16.99
N SER A 450 -3.69 15.33 16.23
CA SER A 450 -5.12 15.36 15.89
C SER A 450 -5.99 14.77 17.02
N VAL A 451 -7.30 14.86 16.84
CA VAL A 451 -8.29 14.49 17.86
C VAL A 451 -8.23 13.02 18.28
N VAL A 452 -8.01 12.10 17.34
CA VAL A 452 -7.98 10.64 17.63
C VAL A 452 -6.84 10.27 18.58
N PRO A 453 -5.56 10.57 18.31
CA PRO A 453 -4.48 10.32 19.27
C PRO A 453 -4.70 10.96 20.66
N VAL A 454 -5.35 12.13 20.72
CA VAL A 454 -5.69 12.78 22.00
C VAL A 454 -6.74 11.97 22.75
N PHE A 455 -7.78 11.49 22.08
CA PHE A 455 -8.81 10.64 22.69
C PHE A 455 -8.22 9.31 23.17
N GLU A 456 -7.39 8.65 22.37
CA GLU A 456 -6.69 7.42 22.76
C GLU A 456 -5.83 7.61 24.03
N ASP A 457 -5.08 8.71 24.10
CA ASP A 457 -4.28 9.05 25.28
C ASP A 457 -5.15 9.30 26.52
N GLN A 458 -6.30 9.98 26.35
CA GLN A 458 -7.26 10.21 27.43
C GLN A 458 -7.89 8.89 27.90
N VAL A 459 -8.29 8.00 26.99
CA VAL A 459 -8.83 6.67 27.34
C VAL A 459 -7.77 5.83 28.07
N LYS A 460 -6.51 5.81 27.60
CA LYS A 460 -5.40 5.13 28.28
C LYS A 460 -5.16 5.63 29.71
N LYS A 461 -5.42 6.90 29.96
CA LYS A 461 -5.33 7.54 31.29
C LYS A 461 -6.55 7.31 32.17
N GLY A 462 -7.58 6.64 31.68
CA GLY A 462 -8.83 6.39 32.43
C GLY A 462 -9.92 7.45 32.25
N GLY A 463 -9.75 8.36 31.29
CA GLY A 463 -10.74 9.38 30.96
C GLY A 463 -10.72 10.63 31.87
N PRO A 464 -11.73 11.53 31.77
CA PRO A 464 -12.73 11.50 30.71
C PRO A 464 -12.19 11.94 29.35
N VAL A 465 -12.85 11.53 28.26
CA VAL A 465 -12.58 12.07 26.94
C VAL A 465 -13.20 13.45 26.83
N THR A 466 -12.41 14.42 26.33
CA THR A 466 -12.87 15.82 26.24
C THR A 466 -13.24 16.19 24.81
N VAL A 467 -14.52 16.49 24.57
CA VAL A 467 -15.05 16.97 23.29
C VAL A 467 -15.28 18.47 23.38
N THR A 468 -14.93 19.23 22.36
CA THR A 468 -15.04 20.72 22.40
C THR A 468 -16.49 21.17 22.47
N ASP A 469 -17.38 20.59 21.67
CA ASP A 469 -18.84 20.79 21.67
C ASP A 469 -19.49 19.54 21.09
N PHE A 470 -20.55 19.03 21.68
CA PHE A 470 -21.22 17.80 21.27
C PHE A 470 -21.87 17.89 19.88
N ARG A 471 -22.19 19.10 19.43
CA ARG A 471 -22.75 19.37 18.09
C ARG A 471 -21.68 19.44 16.99
N MET A 472 -20.39 19.53 17.38
CA MET A 472 -19.30 19.75 16.46
C MET A 472 -19.18 18.60 15.44
N THR A 473 -19.12 18.97 14.18
CA THR A 473 -18.84 18.02 13.09
C THR A 473 -17.57 18.39 12.36
N ARG A 474 -16.91 17.39 11.80
CA ARG A 474 -15.73 17.54 10.92
C ARG A 474 -15.79 16.55 9.79
N TYR A 475 -15.23 16.96 8.67
CA TYR A 475 -14.93 16.03 7.58
C TYR A 475 -13.67 15.25 7.90
N PHE A 476 -13.69 13.95 7.65
CA PHE A 476 -12.53 13.09 7.86
C PHE A 476 -12.19 12.28 6.62
N MET A 477 -10.89 12.09 6.41
CA MET A 477 -10.30 11.26 5.38
C MET A 477 -9.11 10.51 5.96
N THR A 478 -8.70 9.39 5.39
CA THR A 478 -7.46 8.73 5.80
C THR A 478 -6.25 9.48 5.23
N ILE A 479 -5.08 9.38 5.89
CA ILE A 479 -3.84 9.99 5.38
C ILE A 479 -3.44 9.40 4.02
N PRO A 480 -3.49 8.06 3.79
CA PRO A 480 -3.25 7.48 2.47
C PRO A 480 -4.22 7.99 1.39
N GLU A 481 -5.53 8.06 1.70
CA GLU A 481 -6.54 8.57 0.76
C GLU A 481 -6.24 10.02 0.35
N ALA A 482 -6.01 10.91 1.32
CA ALA A 482 -5.68 12.31 1.06
C ALA A 482 -4.41 12.45 0.21
N SER A 483 -3.36 11.69 0.53
CA SER A 483 -2.08 11.74 -0.17
C SER A 483 -2.19 11.23 -1.61
N ARG A 484 -2.95 10.15 -1.84
CA ARG A 484 -3.23 9.64 -3.20
C ARG A 484 -3.99 10.67 -4.04
N LEU A 485 -5.03 11.28 -3.48
CA LEU A 485 -5.80 12.30 -4.20
C LEU A 485 -4.99 13.59 -4.45
N VAL A 486 -4.08 13.99 -3.56
CA VAL A 486 -3.14 15.09 -3.77
C VAL A 486 -2.19 14.78 -4.94
N ILE A 487 -1.66 13.56 -5.02
CA ILE A 487 -0.80 13.14 -6.12
C ILE A 487 -1.57 13.16 -7.45
N GLN A 488 -2.81 12.65 -7.46
CA GLN A 488 -3.67 12.67 -8.63
C GLN A 488 -4.03 14.10 -9.05
N ALA A 489 -4.40 14.97 -8.12
CA ALA A 489 -4.66 16.38 -8.39
C ALA A 489 -3.43 17.07 -8.98
N GLY A 490 -2.23 16.79 -8.44
CA GLY A 490 -0.97 17.30 -8.97
C GLY A 490 -0.68 16.84 -10.40
N HIS A 491 -0.99 15.58 -10.73
CA HIS A 491 -0.88 15.08 -12.10
C HIS A 491 -1.84 15.81 -13.04
N LEU A 492 -3.10 16.02 -12.64
CA LEU A 492 -4.15 16.66 -13.43
C LEU A 492 -4.02 18.18 -13.53
N ALA A 493 -3.19 18.83 -12.70
CA ALA A 493 -3.04 20.28 -12.65
C ALA A 493 -2.55 20.85 -14.01
N LYS A 494 -3.20 21.92 -14.43
CA LYS A 494 -2.86 22.72 -15.64
C LYS A 494 -2.32 24.12 -15.27
N GLY A 495 -2.52 24.52 -14.01
CA GLY A 495 -2.01 25.77 -13.41
C GLY A 495 -3.09 26.80 -13.07
N GLY A 496 -3.06 27.28 -11.84
CA GLY A 496 -4.00 28.26 -11.28
C GLY A 496 -5.19 27.66 -10.55
N GLU A 497 -5.32 26.32 -10.51
CA GLU A 497 -6.47 25.65 -9.89
C GLU A 497 -6.34 25.56 -8.36
N ILE A 498 -7.50 25.60 -7.70
CA ILE A 498 -7.67 25.11 -6.34
C ILE A 498 -8.53 23.84 -6.42
N PHE A 499 -7.92 22.69 -6.19
CA PHE A 499 -8.61 21.42 -6.12
C PHE A 499 -9.24 21.22 -4.75
N ILE A 500 -10.42 20.60 -4.73
CA ILE A 500 -11.17 20.27 -3.53
C ILE A 500 -11.43 18.78 -3.54
N LEU A 501 -10.99 18.09 -2.50
CA LEU A 501 -11.19 16.67 -2.37
C LEU A 501 -12.59 16.37 -1.80
N ASP A 502 -13.23 15.33 -2.35
CA ASP A 502 -14.50 14.82 -1.81
C ASP A 502 -14.30 14.24 -0.41
N MET A 503 -14.80 14.94 0.57
CA MET A 503 -14.69 14.55 1.97
C MET A 503 -15.81 13.61 2.44
N GLY A 504 -16.81 13.33 1.60
CA GLY A 504 -18.01 12.60 1.99
C GLY A 504 -18.82 13.32 3.06
N GLU A 505 -19.51 12.55 3.91
CA GLU A 505 -20.36 13.11 4.98
C GLU A 505 -19.55 13.56 6.20
N PRO A 506 -19.96 14.65 6.85
CA PRO A 506 -19.34 15.11 8.08
C PRO A 506 -19.64 14.18 9.26
N VAL A 507 -18.65 13.95 10.11
CA VAL A 507 -18.73 13.06 11.27
C VAL A 507 -18.82 13.89 12.55
N GLN A 508 -19.75 13.54 13.45
CA GLN A 508 -19.82 14.15 14.77
C GLN A 508 -18.62 13.76 15.63
N ILE A 509 -17.98 14.73 16.28
CA ILE A 509 -16.81 14.48 17.14
C ILE A 509 -17.19 13.61 18.35
N LEU A 510 -18.41 13.74 18.85
CA LEU A 510 -18.94 12.89 19.91
C LEU A 510 -18.98 11.40 19.48
N GLU A 511 -19.49 11.10 18.28
CA GLU A 511 -19.50 9.73 17.75
C GLU A 511 -18.09 9.18 17.55
N LEU A 512 -17.16 10.03 17.11
CA LEU A 512 -15.76 9.66 17.00
C LEU A 512 -15.16 9.30 18.38
N ALA A 513 -15.48 10.05 19.44
CA ALA A 513 -15.06 9.76 20.80
C ALA A 513 -15.60 8.40 21.29
N ARG A 514 -16.88 8.11 21.04
CA ARG A 514 -17.50 6.81 21.35
C ARG A 514 -16.80 5.66 20.64
N LYS A 515 -16.47 5.82 19.36
CA LYS A 515 -15.74 4.82 18.57
C LYS A 515 -14.34 4.56 19.14
N VAL A 516 -13.61 5.59 19.56
CA VAL A 516 -12.29 5.44 20.19
C VAL A 516 -12.40 4.68 21.51
N ILE A 517 -13.38 5.02 22.36
CA ILE A 517 -13.63 4.30 23.62
C ILE A 517 -13.93 2.82 23.34
N MET A 518 -14.83 2.55 22.40
CA MET A 518 -15.18 1.18 21.99
C MET A 518 -13.98 0.40 21.47
N LEU A 519 -13.15 0.98 20.59
CA LEU A 519 -11.93 0.34 20.07
C LEU A 519 -10.91 0.06 21.18
N SER A 520 -10.89 0.84 22.23
CA SER A 520 -10.03 0.60 23.40
C SER A 520 -10.55 -0.49 24.34
N GLY A 521 -11.68 -1.14 24.02
CA GLY A 521 -12.29 -2.19 24.86
C GLY A 521 -12.95 -1.66 26.12
N LYS A 522 -13.29 -0.36 26.17
CA LYS A 522 -13.92 0.32 27.28
C LYS A 522 -15.35 0.74 26.95
N THR A 523 -16.14 1.04 27.97
CA THR A 523 -17.49 1.59 27.80
C THR A 523 -17.51 3.10 28.08
N GLU A 524 -18.57 3.78 27.59
CA GLU A 524 -18.75 5.21 27.83
C GLU A 524 -18.96 5.50 29.33
N GLU A 525 -19.56 4.58 30.07
CA GLU A 525 -19.77 4.69 31.52
C GLU A 525 -18.46 4.59 32.31
N GLU A 526 -17.49 3.78 31.84
CA GLU A 526 -16.19 3.66 32.50
C GLU A 526 -15.29 4.86 32.26
N ILE A 527 -15.33 5.46 31.08
CA ILE A 527 -14.40 6.53 30.67
C ILE A 527 -15.01 7.91 30.85
N GLY A 528 -16.30 8.08 30.53
CA GLY A 528 -16.97 9.37 30.51
C GLY A 528 -16.56 10.25 29.32
N ILE A 529 -17.52 11.04 28.81
CA ILE A 529 -17.26 12.07 27.79
C ILE A 529 -17.77 13.42 28.36
N VAL A 530 -16.91 14.44 28.31
CA VAL A 530 -17.23 15.77 28.83
C VAL A 530 -17.00 16.84 27.77
N GLU A 531 -17.80 17.89 27.83
CA GLU A 531 -17.69 19.06 26.96
C GLU A 531 -16.70 20.07 27.53
N SER A 532 -15.70 20.49 26.74
CA SER A 532 -14.65 21.42 27.20
C SER A 532 -14.86 22.88 26.80
N GLY A 533 -15.85 23.16 25.94
CA GLY A 533 -16.11 24.49 25.38
C GLY A 533 -15.30 24.75 24.08
N ILE A 534 -15.86 25.63 23.22
CA ILE A 534 -15.26 25.99 21.92
C ILE A 534 -14.01 26.84 22.16
N ARG A 535 -12.89 26.45 21.52
CA ARG A 535 -11.62 27.18 21.63
C ARG A 535 -11.61 28.42 20.73
N PRO A 536 -10.82 29.46 21.07
CA PRO A 536 -10.70 30.63 20.21
C PRO A 536 -10.30 30.27 18.78
N GLY A 537 -11.04 30.79 17.81
CA GLY A 537 -10.80 30.56 16.38
C GLY A 537 -11.36 29.24 15.81
N GLU A 538 -11.96 28.36 16.60
CA GLU A 538 -12.58 27.12 16.09
C GLU A 538 -14.02 27.39 15.59
N LYS A 539 -14.38 26.80 14.44
CA LYS A 539 -15.74 26.74 13.91
C LYS A 539 -16.50 25.55 14.48
N LEU A 540 -17.81 25.67 14.67
CA LEU A 540 -18.67 24.54 15.01
C LEU A 540 -18.76 23.53 13.81
N TYR A 541 -18.89 24.08 12.60
CA TYR A 541 -18.96 23.36 11.34
C TYR A 541 -17.90 23.91 10.36
N GLU A 542 -17.23 23.06 9.63
CA GLU A 542 -16.25 23.45 8.59
C GLU A 542 -16.91 23.42 7.20
N GLU A 543 -16.43 24.29 6.31
CA GLU A 543 -16.89 24.43 4.94
C GLU A 543 -15.76 24.09 3.98
N LEU A 544 -16.05 23.36 2.91
CA LEU A 544 -15.07 23.04 1.87
C LEU A 544 -14.98 24.13 0.80
N LEU A 545 -16.07 24.87 0.61
CA LEU A 545 -16.25 25.98 -0.32
C LEU A 545 -17.02 27.12 0.34
N SER A 546 -16.72 28.35 -0.02
CA SER A 546 -17.59 29.48 0.29
C SER A 546 -18.82 29.50 -0.64
N SER A 547 -19.84 30.32 -0.28
CA SER A 547 -21.03 30.50 -1.13
C SER A 547 -20.71 31.07 -2.53
N GLU A 548 -19.58 31.74 -2.65
CA GLU A 548 -19.11 32.40 -3.87
C GLU A 548 -18.13 31.52 -4.68
N GLU A 549 -17.39 30.65 -3.99
CA GLU A 549 -16.54 29.63 -4.61
C GLU A 549 -17.42 28.48 -5.13
N ARG A 550 -17.75 28.45 -6.41
CA ARG A 550 -18.53 27.37 -7.02
C ARG A 550 -17.61 26.28 -7.56
N VAL A 551 -18.07 25.01 -7.46
CA VAL A 551 -17.46 23.91 -8.21
C VAL A 551 -17.60 24.22 -9.69
N SER A 552 -16.49 24.35 -10.41
CA SER A 552 -16.50 24.63 -11.85
C SER A 552 -16.55 23.37 -12.68
N GLU A 553 -15.88 22.32 -12.21
CA GLU A 553 -15.72 21.07 -12.96
C GLU A 553 -15.36 19.93 -12.00
N GLN A 554 -15.90 18.75 -12.24
CA GLN A 554 -15.43 17.51 -11.62
C GLN A 554 -14.48 16.83 -12.61
N ILE A 555 -13.19 16.81 -12.28
CA ILE A 555 -12.14 16.25 -13.15
C ILE A 555 -11.79 14.80 -12.81
N HIS A 556 -12.20 14.32 -11.67
CA HIS A 556 -12.04 12.96 -11.18
C HIS A 556 -13.19 12.65 -10.21
N GLU A 557 -13.51 11.36 -9.98
CA GLU A 557 -14.62 10.94 -9.10
C GLU A 557 -14.61 11.63 -7.72
N LYS A 558 -13.42 11.94 -7.19
CA LYS A 558 -13.22 12.52 -5.86
C LYS A 558 -12.45 13.85 -5.87
N ILE A 559 -12.28 14.49 -7.04
CA ILE A 559 -11.55 15.76 -7.14
C ILE A 559 -12.37 16.76 -7.94
N PHE A 560 -12.68 17.88 -7.31
CA PHE A 560 -13.40 19.00 -7.92
C PHE A 560 -12.44 20.19 -8.10
N VAL A 561 -12.72 21.05 -9.07
CA VAL A 561 -12.01 22.32 -9.26
C VAL A 561 -12.88 23.45 -8.73
N GLY A 562 -12.37 24.19 -7.76
CA GLY A 562 -12.99 25.42 -7.25
C GLY A 562 -12.62 26.62 -8.13
N ARG A 563 -13.60 27.46 -8.41
CA ARG A 563 -13.34 28.80 -8.93
C ARG A 563 -13.10 29.74 -7.78
N VAL A 564 -11.89 30.22 -7.64
CA VAL A 564 -11.53 31.22 -6.63
C VAL A 564 -11.16 32.49 -7.35
N THR A 565 -11.78 33.60 -6.95
CA THR A 565 -11.40 34.93 -7.45
C THR A 565 -10.02 35.28 -6.92
N ASN A 566 -9.05 35.41 -7.79
CA ASN A 566 -7.70 35.82 -7.41
C ASN A 566 -7.65 37.32 -7.25
N LYS A 567 -7.20 37.80 -6.07
CA LYS A 567 -6.81 39.20 -5.89
C LYS A 567 -5.64 39.55 -6.80
N ASP A 568 -5.58 40.83 -7.16
CA ASP A 568 -4.42 41.38 -7.85
C ASP A 568 -3.14 41.07 -7.08
N GLN A 569 -2.13 40.52 -7.76
CA GLN A 569 -0.89 40.08 -7.15
C GLN A 569 -0.11 41.22 -6.48
N ASP A 570 -0.16 42.42 -7.03
CA ASP A 570 0.53 43.59 -6.46
C ASP A 570 -0.12 43.96 -5.11
N SER A 571 -1.45 43.86 -5.00
CA SER A 571 -2.18 44.05 -3.76
C SER A 571 -1.80 43.00 -2.71
N VAL A 572 -1.70 41.72 -3.09
CA VAL A 572 -1.27 40.63 -2.20
C VAL A 572 0.17 40.86 -1.73
N GLN A 573 1.10 41.22 -2.62
CA GLN A 573 2.49 41.48 -2.26
C GLN A 573 2.64 42.69 -1.34
N THR A 574 1.93 43.79 -1.61
CA THR A 574 1.92 44.99 -0.75
C THR A 574 1.40 44.64 0.65
N PHE A 575 0.31 43.89 0.71
CA PHE A 575 -0.27 43.41 1.98
C PHE A 575 0.73 42.58 2.79
N ILE A 576 1.36 41.58 2.17
CA ILE A 576 2.29 40.69 2.86
C ILE A 576 3.47 41.47 3.46
N HIS A 577 4.02 42.45 2.75
CA HIS A 577 5.14 43.25 3.25
C HIS A 577 4.79 44.04 4.49
N SER A 578 3.53 44.46 4.68
CA SER A 578 3.09 45.18 5.87
C SER A 578 2.96 44.33 7.12
N LEU A 579 2.73 42.99 6.97
CA LEU A 579 2.34 42.11 8.07
C LEU A 579 3.35 42.02 9.22
N LEU A 580 4.65 41.98 8.91
CA LEU A 580 5.69 41.76 9.93
C LEU A 580 5.94 42.99 10.80
N SER A 581 5.46 44.16 10.41
CA SER A 581 5.59 45.40 11.18
C SER A 581 4.44 45.66 12.15
N LEU A 582 3.32 44.89 12.04
CA LEU A 582 2.13 45.06 12.88
C LEU A 582 2.34 44.41 14.25
N ASP A 583 1.68 44.94 15.26
CA ASP A 583 1.62 44.26 16.55
C ASP A 583 0.77 42.97 16.48
N ARG A 584 0.81 42.16 17.54
CA ARG A 584 0.16 40.85 17.55
C ARG A 584 -1.36 40.93 17.33
N LYS A 585 -2.02 41.94 17.89
CA LYS A 585 -3.48 42.07 17.81
C LYS A 585 -3.89 42.60 16.43
N GLU A 586 -3.26 43.70 16.01
CA GLU A 586 -3.47 44.28 14.69
C GLU A 586 -3.21 43.26 13.58
N LEU A 587 -2.13 42.48 13.69
CA LEU A 587 -1.77 41.42 12.73
C LEU A 587 -2.90 40.40 12.56
N LYS A 588 -3.52 39.94 13.68
CA LYS A 588 -4.64 38.98 13.61
C LYS A 588 -5.85 39.58 12.88
N ASP A 589 -6.26 40.76 13.29
CA ASP A 589 -7.48 41.38 12.77
C ASP A 589 -7.31 41.70 11.28
N VAL A 590 -6.21 42.34 10.89
CA VAL A 590 -5.90 42.71 9.50
C VAL A 590 -5.72 41.46 8.61
N LEU A 591 -5.06 40.41 9.12
CA LEU A 591 -4.85 39.17 8.37
C LEU A 591 -6.17 38.43 8.08
N ILE A 592 -7.04 38.30 9.10
CA ILE A 592 -8.32 37.63 8.96
C ILE A 592 -9.27 38.44 8.05
N GLU A 593 -9.28 39.76 8.20
CA GLU A 593 -10.07 40.64 7.33
C GLU A 593 -9.65 40.50 5.86
N PHE A 594 -8.35 40.62 5.59
CA PHE A 594 -7.83 40.49 4.23
C PHE A 594 -8.13 39.12 3.61
N ALA A 595 -8.02 38.04 4.39
CA ALA A 595 -8.26 36.68 3.92
C ALA A 595 -9.75 36.39 3.63
N LYS A 596 -10.67 37.16 4.24
CA LYS A 596 -12.13 37.07 4.01
C LYS A 596 -12.62 37.95 2.85
N GLN A 597 -11.86 39.00 2.51
CA GLN A 597 -12.20 39.84 1.36
C GLN A 597 -11.91 39.07 0.07
N GLU A 598 -12.84 38.95 -0.81
CA GLU A 598 -12.73 38.37 -2.15
C GLU A 598 -12.27 39.37 -3.19
#